data_467e0067bf671832127a4d94809283a0
#
_entry.id   467e0067bf671832127a4d94809283a0
#
_cell.length_a   1.000
_cell.length_b   1.000
_cell.length_c   1.000
_cell.angle_alpha   90.00
_cell.angle_beta   90.00
_cell.angle_gamma   90.00
#
_symmetry.space_group_name_H-M   'P 1'
#
loop_
_entity.id
_entity.type
_entity.pdbx_description
1 polymer ?
#
loop_
_entity_poly.entity_id
_entity_poly.type
_entity_poly.pdbx_seq_one_letter_code
_entity_poly.pdbx_strand_id
1 'polypeptide(L)'
;MKRLCSLLLCAAMLLSFAACGSSEAPAPTDAVAAPTQNAPTAAPTEAPTEAPIEAPTEPPAASASVDIIQLVDNDDVTVYITGIKNNEHLGMQLGIQCINKTNRALMFSWDMVSVCGFMYDPMWAEEVGPGKTSNSTIDLDTYVLEQMGVVSVDEISFTLRIFDSENWMEAPLVQEFCTIYPTGKNAETANFPARPQTVGQVVVAEDENARFVIEWADAEDASEYTVYVYMENKTDRNLMYAWDMVSVNDIMVEPYWATVVAAGKKACSEITFQRAELAENGIETVENIEFNLTVSDYDNWENGNLLEKNFTYRP
;
A
#
# COMPACT_ATOMS: atom_id res chain seq x y z
N MET A 1 34.54 9.28 -0.31
CA MET A 1 34.33 8.05 0.44
C MET A 1 33.31 8.21 1.59
N LYS A 2 32.35 9.14 1.52
CA LYS A 2 31.28 9.35 2.53
C LYS A 2 29.86 9.32 1.94
N ARG A 3 29.70 8.94 0.67
CA ARG A 3 28.41 8.94 -0.04
C ARG A 3 27.83 7.53 -0.30
N LEU A 4 28.44 6.47 0.25
CA LEU A 4 28.04 5.09 -0.02
C LEU A 4 27.08 4.49 1.04
N CYS A 5 26.77 5.21 2.12
CA CYS A 5 25.92 4.68 3.22
C CYS A 5 24.42 4.92 3.08
N SER A 6 23.96 5.89 2.30
CA SER A 6 22.52 6.21 2.22
C SER A 6 21.68 5.26 1.36
N LEU A 7 22.26 4.49 0.47
CA LEU A 7 21.52 3.64 -0.49
C LEU A 7 21.21 2.22 0.02
N LEU A 8 21.73 1.82 1.18
CA LEU A 8 21.55 0.47 1.72
C LEU A 8 20.39 0.35 2.73
N LEU A 9 19.73 1.44 3.10
CA LEU A 9 18.72 1.43 4.17
C LEU A 9 17.29 1.20 3.69
N CYS A 10 16.96 1.43 2.43
CA CYS A 10 15.60 1.16 1.91
C CYS A 10 15.26 -0.33 1.74
N ALA A 11 16.24 -1.23 1.80
CA ALA A 11 16.02 -2.67 1.68
C ALA A 11 15.87 -3.42 3.02
N ALA A 12 16.01 -2.72 4.16
CA ALA A 12 16.10 -3.37 5.48
C ALA A 12 14.79 -3.41 6.30
N MET A 13 13.67 -2.89 5.81
CA MET A 13 12.41 -2.84 6.58
C MET A 13 11.49 -4.06 6.42
N LEU A 14 11.94 -5.16 5.81
CA LEU A 14 11.12 -6.37 5.64
C LEU A 14 11.51 -7.56 6.54
N LEU A 15 12.33 -7.37 7.58
CA LEU A 15 12.76 -8.48 8.45
C LEU A 15 12.62 -8.15 9.94
N SER A 16 11.39 -8.17 10.47
CA SER A 16 11.17 -8.20 11.92
C SER A 16 9.85 -8.87 12.31
N PHE A 17 9.66 -10.15 12.00
CA PHE A 17 8.69 -10.99 12.71
C PHE A 17 9.19 -12.43 12.76
N ALA A 18 10.03 -12.75 13.75
CA ALA A 18 10.12 -14.10 14.33
C ALA A 18 11.04 -14.09 15.56
N ALA A 19 10.48 -13.96 16.75
CA ALA A 19 10.99 -14.60 17.95
C ALA A 19 9.95 -14.46 19.09
N CYS A 20 9.16 -15.47 19.32
CA CYS A 20 8.54 -15.68 20.62
C CYS A 20 8.94 -17.04 21.14
N GLY A 21 9.76 -17.00 22.16
CA GLY A 21 10.33 -18.15 22.83
C GLY A 21 9.31 -18.94 23.65
N SER A 22 9.54 -20.23 23.67
CA SER A 22 8.94 -21.23 24.53
C SER A 22 9.20 -20.97 26.02
N SER A 23 8.18 -21.12 26.87
CA SER A 23 8.32 -21.40 28.29
C SER A 23 7.44 -22.57 28.69
N GLU A 24 8.09 -23.48 29.43
CA GLU A 24 7.66 -24.78 29.91
C GLU A 24 6.36 -24.76 30.73
N ALA A 25 5.62 -25.89 30.60
CA ALA A 25 4.52 -26.30 31.47
C ALA A 25 5.05 -27.02 32.72
N PRO A 26 4.38 -26.95 33.86
CA PRO A 26 4.46 -27.99 34.87
C PRO A 26 3.23 -28.93 34.82
N ALA A 27 3.55 -30.21 35.00
CA ALA A 27 2.65 -31.35 34.98
C ALA A 27 1.92 -31.59 36.34
N PRO A 28 1.10 -32.63 36.50
CA PRO A 28 -0.25 -32.56 37.10
C PRO A 28 -0.32 -33.15 38.50
N THR A 29 -1.38 -32.89 39.25
CA THR A 29 -1.74 -33.66 40.42
C THR A 29 -3.26 -33.99 40.50
N ASP A 30 -3.48 -35.27 40.47
CA ASP A 30 -4.48 -36.08 41.19
C ASP A 30 -6.00 -35.92 41.09
N ALA A 31 -6.52 -37.06 40.74
CA ALA A 31 -7.88 -37.54 40.67
C ALA A 31 -8.68 -37.46 41.97
N VAL A 32 -10.01 -37.24 41.87
CA VAL A 32 -11.01 -37.90 42.74
C VAL A 32 -12.34 -38.13 41.98
N ALA A 33 -12.75 -39.36 42.07
CA ALA A 33 -13.94 -40.13 41.75
C ALA A 33 -15.30 -39.48 41.44
N ALA A 34 -15.97 -40.15 40.52
CA ALA A 34 -17.41 -40.10 40.23
C ALA A 34 -18.29 -40.62 41.39
N PRO A 35 -19.59 -40.33 41.36
CA PRO A 35 -20.52 -41.44 41.28
C PRO A 35 -21.67 -41.32 40.26
N THR A 36 -22.10 -42.48 39.92
CA THR A 36 -23.13 -43.03 39.06
C THR A 36 -24.58 -42.56 39.24
N GLN A 37 -25.30 -42.67 38.09
CA GLN A 37 -26.69 -43.11 37.90
C GLN A 37 -27.83 -42.14 38.22
N ASN A 38 -28.67 -41.87 37.20
CA ASN A 38 -29.98 -42.51 37.01
C ASN A 38 -30.66 -41.96 35.74
N ALA A 39 -31.03 -42.85 34.85
CA ALA A 39 -32.14 -42.61 33.91
C ALA A 39 -33.45 -42.93 34.66
N PRO A 40 -34.56 -42.23 34.37
CA PRO A 40 -35.63 -42.91 33.68
C PRO A 40 -36.51 -42.02 32.77
N THR A 41 -37.19 -42.72 31.88
CA THR A 41 -38.59 -42.63 31.44
C THR A 41 -38.95 -41.67 30.34
N ALA A 42 -39.26 -42.27 29.21
CA ALA A 42 -40.00 -41.73 28.09
C ALA A 42 -41.46 -41.39 28.43
N ALA A 43 -41.96 -40.29 27.85
CA ALA A 43 -43.38 -40.02 27.61
C ALA A 43 -43.54 -38.87 26.61
N PRO A 44 -44.69 -38.66 25.99
CA PRO A 44 -45.09 -39.22 24.70
C PRO A 44 -44.95 -38.24 23.54
N THR A 45 -44.90 -38.80 22.35
CA THR A 45 -44.91 -38.15 21.03
C THR A 45 -46.13 -37.25 20.86
N GLU A 46 -45.92 -35.95 20.70
CA GLU A 46 -46.88 -35.04 20.08
C GLU A 46 -46.61 -34.93 18.58
N ALA A 47 -47.68 -34.83 17.80
CA ALA A 47 -47.70 -34.81 16.36
C ALA A 47 -47.01 -33.52 15.77
N PRO A 48 -46.49 -33.61 14.55
CA PRO A 48 -45.83 -32.45 13.92
C PRO A 48 -46.84 -31.36 13.55
N THR A 49 -46.67 -30.19 14.13
CA THR A 49 -47.33 -28.98 13.66
C THR A 49 -46.58 -28.51 12.40
N GLU A 50 -47.30 -28.40 11.28
CA GLU A 50 -46.77 -27.84 10.04
C GLU A 50 -46.24 -26.43 10.32
N ALA A 51 -44.97 -26.22 9.97
CA ALA A 51 -44.33 -24.90 9.97
C ALA A 51 -44.92 -24.02 8.86
N PRO A 52 -45.07 -22.71 9.08
CA PRO A 52 -45.52 -21.79 8.05
C PRO A 52 -44.52 -21.79 6.89
N ILE A 53 -45.02 -21.83 5.65
CA ILE A 53 -44.27 -21.66 4.44
C ILE A 53 -43.73 -20.23 4.44
N GLU A 54 -42.43 -20.06 4.64
CA GLU A 54 -41.75 -18.79 4.41
C GLU A 54 -41.90 -18.40 2.94
N ALA A 55 -42.29 -17.15 2.71
CA ALA A 55 -42.36 -16.56 1.38
C ALA A 55 -40.98 -16.62 0.70
N PRO A 56 -40.89 -16.75 -0.62
CA PRO A 56 -39.64 -16.80 -1.31
C PRO A 56 -38.82 -15.52 -1.04
N THR A 57 -37.70 -15.69 -0.36
CA THR A 57 -36.70 -14.61 -0.23
C THR A 57 -36.22 -14.25 -1.63
N GLU A 58 -36.37 -12.99 -2.02
CA GLU A 58 -35.76 -12.48 -3.25
C GLU A 58 -34.29 -12.89 -3.29
N PRO A 59 -33.80 -13.38 -4.47
CA PRO A 59 -32.39 -13.69 -4.60
C PRO A 59 -31.59 -12.40 -4.34
N PRO A 60 -30.44 -12.47 -3.64
CA PRO A 60 -29.58 -11.33 -3.44
C PRO A 60 -29.25 -10.74 -4.81
N ALA A 61 -29.34 -9.41 -4.91
CA ALA A 61 -29.01 -8.67 -6.12
C ALA A 61 -27.68 -9.18 -6.68
N ALA A 62 -27.70 -9.59 -7.94
CA ALA A 62 -26.52 -10.11 -8.60
C ALA A 62 -25.43 -9.05 -8.53
N SER A 63 -24.36 -9.32 -7.76
CA SER A 63 -23.10 -8.61 -7.88
C SER A 63 -22.70 -8.68 -9.34
N ALA A 64 -22.47 -7.54 -9.97
CA ALA A 64 -21.97 -7.47 -11.34
C ALA A 64 -20.73 -8.34 -11.40
N SER A 65 -20.79 -9.44 -12.14
CA SER A 65 -19.63 -10.27 -12.43
C SER A 65 -18.75 -9.48 -13.38
N VAL A 66 -17.67 -8.90 -12.87
CA VAL A 66 -16.61 -8.38 -13.73
C VAL A 66 -15.97 -9.58 -14.41
N ASP A 67 -15.77 -9.49 -15.72
CA ASP A 67 -15.09 -10.53 -16.47
C ASP A 67 -13.71 -10.80 -15.87
N ILE A 68 -13.33 -12.07 -15.79
CA ILE A 68 -11.99 -12.48 -15.35
C ILE A 68 -10.96 -11.83 -16.26
N ILE A 69 -10.01 -11.10 -15.69
CA ILE A 69 -8.92 -10.45 -16.43
C ILE A 69 -7.66 -11.28 -16.25
N GLN A 70 -7.11 -11.83 -17.33
CA GLN A 70 -5.81 -12.49 -17.32
C GLN A 70 -4.72 -11.44 -17.41
N LEU A 71 -3.83 -11.37 -16.40
CA LEU A 71 -2.69 -10.47 -16.37
C LEU A 71 -1.47 -11.09 -17.05
N VAL A 72 -1.16 -12.34 -16.73
CA VAL A 72 -0.07 -13.11 -17.32
C VAL A 72 -0.44 -14.59 -17.38
N ASP A 73 0.02 -15.28 -18.42
CA ASP A 73 0.00 -16.74 -18.54
C ASP A 73 1.19 -17.19 -19.38
N ASN A 74 2.14 -17.87 -18.72
CA ASN A 74 3.32 -18.45 -19.35
C ASN A 74 3.63 -19.83 -18.75
N ASP A 75 4.77 -20.42 -19.09
CA ASP A 75 5.14 -21.76 -18.61
C ASP A 75 5.37 -21.81 -17.10
N ASP A 76 5.73 -20.69 -16.46
CA ASP A 76 6.09 -20.61 -15.05
C ASP A 76 4.92 -20.17 -14.15
N VAL A 77 4.07 -19.26 -14.64
CA VAL A 77 3.02 -18.63 -13.79
C VAL A 77 1.76 -18.31 -14.58
N THR A 78 0.63 -18.21 -13.86
CA THR A 78 -0.59 -17.58 -14.34
C THR A 78 -1.17 -16.67 -13.28
N VAL A 79 -1.63 -15.46 -13.65
CA VAL A 79 -2.27 -14.51 -12.74
C VAL A 79 -3.56 -13.98 -13.37
N TYR A 80 -4.64 -14.00 -12.55
CA TYR A 80 -5.95 -13.48 -12.93
C TYR A 80 -6.47 -12.51 -11.88
N ILE A 81 -7.13 -11.43 -12.34
CA ILE A 81 -8.13 -10.71 -11.52
C ILE A 81 -9.44 -11.48 -11.65
N THR A 82 -9.94 -11.99 -10.54
CA THR A 82 -11.08 -12.92 -10.52
C THR A 82 -12.41 -12.25 -10.22
N GLY A 83 -12.38 -10.99 -9.85
CA GLY A 83 -13.58 -10.20 -9.59
C GLY A 83 -13.28 -8.90 -8.86
N ILE A 84 -14.27 -8.02 -8.84
CA ILE A 84 -14.22 -6.72 -8.18
C ILE A 84 -15.44 -6.61 -7.28
N LYS A 85 -15.25 -6.19 -6.04
CA LYS A 85 -16.31 -5.98 -5.07
C LYS A 85 -16.14 -4.62 -4.40
N ASN A 86 -17.24 -3.94 -4.14
CA ASN A 86 -17.25 -2.77 -3.29
C ASN A 86 -17.67 -3.20 -1.88
N ASN A 87 -16.89 -2.79 -0.90
CA ASN A 87 -17.13 -3.03 0.51
C ASN A 87 -17.33 -1.69 1.20
N GLU A 88 -18.43 -1.52 1.92
CA GLU A 88 -18.76 -0.25 2.59
C GLU A 88 -17.73 0.19 3.64
N HIS A 89 -16.90 -0.74 4.14
CA HIS A 89 -15.91 -0.47 5.19
C HIS A 89 -14.46 -0.51 4.70
N LEU A 90 -14.18 -1.30 3.66
CA LEU A 90 -12.83 -1.54 3.15
C LEU A 90 -12.59 -0.91 1.77
N GLY A 91 -13.60 -0.27 1.21
CA GLY A 91 -13.51 0.31 -0.13
C GLY A 91 -13.65 -0.73 -1.25
N MET A 92 -12.85 -0.59 -2.31
CA MET A 92 -12.86 -1.52 -3.44
C MET A 92 -11.91 -2.69 -3.15
N GLN A 93 -12.38 -3.92 -3.41
CA GLN A 93 -11.59 -5.15 -3.28
C GLN A 93 -11.46 -5.81 -4.65
N LEU A 94 -10.25 -6.15 -5.04
CA LEU A 94 -9.93 -6.92 -6.22
C LEU A 94 -9.59 -8.35 -5.80
N GLY A 95 -10.36 -9.34 -6.25
CA GLY A 95 -9.97 -10.74 -6.12
C GLY A 95 -8.83 -11.04 -7.09
N ILE A 96 -7.77 -11.69 -6.62
CA ILE A 96 -6.63 -12.10 -7.43
C ILE A 96 -6.33 -13.58 -7.22
N GLN A 97 -6.03 -14.30 -8.32
CA GLN A 97 -5.56 -15.67 -8.28
C GLN A 97 -4.15 -15.74 -8.85
N CYS A 98 -3.23 -16.30 -8.07
CA CYS A 98 -1.83 -16.53 -8.43
C CYS A 98 -1.55 -18.03 -8.53
N ILE A 99 -1.10 -18.49 -9.69
CA ILE A 99 -0.75 -19.89 -9.93
C ILE A 99 0.75 -19.98 -10.18
N ASN A 100 1.46 -20.67 -9.29
CA ASN A 100 2.87 -20.99 -9.43
C ASN A 100 3.01 -22.39 -10.05
N LYS A 101 3.51 -22.48 -11.28
CA LYS A 101 3.74 -23.74 -12.01
C LYS A 101 5.14 -24.29 -11.80
N THR A 102 6.01 -23.54 -11.11
CA THR A 102 7.43 -23.89 -10.90
C THR A 102 7.62 -24.84 -9.71
N ASN A 103 8.84 -25.28 -9.51
CA ASN A 103 9.25 -26.12 -8.37
C ASN A 103 9.88 -25.34 -7.20
N ARG A 104 9.74 -24.00 -7.19
CA ARG A 104 10.27 -23.11 -6.14
C ARG A 104 9.16 -22.16 -5.65
N ALA A 105 9.33 -21.58 -4.46
CA ALA A 105 8.41 -20.58 -3.96
C ALA A 105 8.61 -19.24 -4.70
N LEU A 106 7.51 -18.60 -5.09
CA LEU A 106 7.53 -17.33 -5.80
C LEU A 106 6.77 -16.27 -5.01
N MET A 107 7.32 -15.05 -5.01
CA MET A 107 6.64 -13.85 -4.52
C MET A 107 5.98 -13.13 -5.69
N PHE A 108 4.70 -12.83 -5.55
CA PHE A 108 3.89 -12.03 -6.46
C PHE A 108 3.65 -10.68 -5.82
N SER A 109 3.96 -9.60 -6.50
CA SER A 109 3.74 -8.24 -5.99
C SER A 109 3.27 -7.28 -7.09
N TRP A 110 2.68 -6.18 -6.66
CA TRP A 110 2.41 -5.02 -7.49
C TRP A 110 3.34 -3.89 -7.08
N ASP A 111 4.14 -3.43 -8.02
CA ASP A 111 5.04 -2.31 -7.82
C ASP A 111 4.56 -1.09 -8.63
N MET A 112 4.93 0.11 -8.22
CA MET A 112 4.60 1.36 -8.91
C MET A 112 3.10 1.51 -9.24
N VAL A 113 2.26 1.16 -8.27
CA VAL A 113 0.80 1.21 -8.46
C VAL A 113 0.32 2.65 -8.53
N SER A 114 -0.57 2.93 -9.46
CA SER A 114 -1.33 4.18 -9.49
C SER A 114 -2.81 3.93 -9.74
N VAL A 115 -3.65 4.75 -9.14
CA VAL A 115 -5.11 4.76 -9.31
C VAL A 115 -5.52 6.10 -9.90
N CYS A 116 -6.10 6.07 -11.10
CA CYS A 116 -6.49 7.28 -11.83
C CYS A 116 -5.39 8.35 -11.89
N GLY A 117 -4.13 7.91 -12.05
CA GLY A 117 -2.97 8.77 -12.16
C GLY A 117 -2.32 9.19 -10.85
N PHE A 118 -2.85 8.82 -9.69
CA PHE A 118 -2.22 9.04 -8.39
C PHE A 118 -1.51 7.78 -7.90
N MET A 119 -0.26 7.89 -7.47
CA MET A 119 0.47 6.80 -6.83
C MET A 119 -0.29 6.35 -5.58
N TYR A 120 -0.44 5.04 -5.46
CA TYR A 120 -1.15 4.40 -4.35
C TYR A 120 -0.56 3.02 -4.11
N ASP A 121 -0.12 2.74 -2.90
CA ASP A 121 0.42 1.42 -2.54
C ASP A 121 -0.63 0.62 -1.77
N PRO A 122 -1.22 -0.43 -2.35
CA PRO A 122 -2.15 -1.30 -1.66
C PRO A 122 -1.47 -2.24 -0.65
N MET A 123 -0.14 -2.16 -0.48
CA MET A 123 0.66 -3.02 0.41
C MET A 123 0.41 -4.52 0.18
N TRP A 124 0.28 -4.92 -1.10
CA TRP A 124 -0.02 -6.30 -1.44
C TRP A 124 1.20 -7.04 -1.98
N ALA A 125 1.49 -8.17 -1.36
CA ALA A 125 2.41 -9.20 -1.85
C ALA A 125 1.94 -10.57 -1.38
N GLU A 126 2.13 -11.61 -2.21
CA GLU A 126 1.67 -12.97 -1.96
C GLU A 126 2.76 -13.99 -2.28
N GLU A 127 3.17 -14.78 -1.29
CA GLU A 127 4.07 -15.90 -1.52
C GLU A 127 3.30 -17.17 -1.87
N VAL A 128 3.63 -17.78 -3.00
CA VAL A 128 2.99 -19.00 -3.47
C VAL A 128 4.01 -20.13 -3.60
N GLY A 129 3.82 -21.20 -2.83
CA GLY A 129 4.68 -22.38 -2.84
C GLY A 129 4.72 -23.13 -4.17
N PRO A 130 5.71 -24.04 -4.36
CA PRO A 130 5.89 -24.80 -5.60
C PRO A 130 4.63 -25.54 -6.05
N GLY A 131 4.20 -25.34 -7.30
CA GLY A 131 3.04 -26.01 -7.89
C GLY A 131 1.71 -25.69 -7.20
N LYS A 132 1.60 -24.55 -6.50
CA LYS A 132 0.41 -24.15 -5.76
C LYS A 132 -0.33 -23.00 -6.42
N THR A 133 -1.56 -22.82 -5.97
CA THR A 133 -2.43 -21.70 -6.32
C THR A 133 -2.81 -20.98 -5.04
N SER A 134 -2.72 -19.66 -5.05
CA SER A 134 -3.30 -18.79 -4.03
C SER A 134 -4.47 -18.01 -4.59
N ASN A 135 -5.48 -17.77 -3.75
CA ASN A 135 -6.57 -16.83 -4.00
C ASN A 135 -6.54 -15.80 -2.87
N SER A 136 -6.33 -14.55 -3.23
CA SER A 136 -6.13 -13.44 -2.33
C SER A 136 -7.01 -12.26 -2.72
N THR A 137 -6.98 -11.19 -1.94
CA THR A 137 -7.63 -9.92 -2.26
C THR A 137 -6.64 -8.77 -2.14
N ILE A 138 -6.82 -7.79 -3.02
CA ILE A 138 -6.12 -6.51 -2.97
C ILE A 138 -7.15 -5.46 -2.58
N ASP A 139 -6.92 -4.79 -1.47
CA ASP A 139 -7.83 -3.79 -0.93
C ASP A 139 -7.37 -2.39 -1.34
N LEU A 140 -8.29 -1.60 -1.88
CA LEU A 140 -8.08 -0.20 -2.20
C LEU A 140 -8.92 0.64 -1.25
N ASP A 141 -8.29 1.34 -0.33
CA ASP A 141 -8.97 2.25 0.59
C ASP A 141 -9.51 3.46 -0.20
N THR A 142 -10.83 3.43 -0.45
CA THR A 142 -11.49 4.50 -1.20
C THR A 142 -11.52 5.82 -0.44
N TYR A 143 -11.46 5.80 0.90
CA TYR A 143 -11.36 7.03 1.69
C TYR A 143 -10.05 7.77 1.40
N VAL A 144 -8.92 7.06 1.38
CA VAL A 144 -7.61 7.64 1.02
C VAL A 144 -7.64 8.17 -0.42
N LEU A 145 -8.22 7.42 -1.35
CA LEU A 145 -8.34 7.83 -2.74
C LEU A 145 -9.22 9.08 -2.91
N GLU A 146 -10.31 9.20 -2.17
CA GLU A 146 -11.18 10.38 -2.16
C GLU A 146 -10.44 11.64 -1.69
N GLN A 147 -9.53 11.54 -0.73
CA GLN A 147 -8.67 12.67 -0.30
C GLN A 147 -7.77 13.17 -1.45
N MET A 148 -7.39 12.28 -2.36
CA MET A 148 -6.64 12.63 -3.58
C MET A 148 -7.56 13.16 -4.71
N GLY A 149 -8.89 13.15 -4.51
CA GLY A 149 -9.91 13.54 -5.50
C GLY A 149 -10.39 12.40 -6.38
N VAL A 150 -10.00 11.16 -6.11
CA VAL A 150 -10.42 9.96 -6.86
C VAL A 150 -11.74 9.45 -6.27
N VAL A 151 -12.85 9.82 -6.87
CA VAL A 151 -14.21 9.42 -6.43
C VAL A 151 -14.71 8.14 -7.13
N SER A 152 -13.99 7.66 -8.14
CA SER A 152 -14.29 6.43 -8.88
C SER A 152 -12.98 5.84 -9.37
N VAL A 153 -12.75 4.57 -9.07
CA VAL A 153 -11.56 3.83 -9.50
C VAL A 153 -11.74 3.37 -10.94
N ASP A 154 -11.50 4.28 -11.87
CA ASP A 154 -11.71 4.03 -13.30
C ASP A 154 -10.52 3.34 -13.97
N GLU A 155 -9.30 3.55 -13.44
CA GLU A 155 -8.06 2.98 -13.96
C GLU A 155 -7.14 2.62 -12.79
N ILE A 156 -6.51 1.44 -12.87
CA ILE A 156 -5.41 1.04 -12.01
C ILE A 156 -4.28 0.60 -12.94
N SER A 157 -3.12 1.24 -12.81
CA SER A 157 -1.90 0.81 -13.50
C SER A 157 -0.82 0.42 -12.50
N PHE A 158 -0.06 -0.62 -12.80
CA PHE A 158 0.96 -1.18 -11.91
C PHE A 158 1.98 -2.00 -12.71
N THR A 159 3.12 -2.27 -12.11
CA THR A 159 4.06 -3.29 -12.58
C THR A 159 3.81 -4.58 -11.81
N LEU A 160 3.34 -5.63 -12.52
CA LEU A 160 3.29 -6.97 -11.96
C LEU A 160 4.71 -7.51 -11.89
N ARG A 161 5.17 -7.81 -10.68
CA ARG A 161 6.49 -8.38 -10.46
C ARG A 161 6.37 -9.73 -9.79
N ILE A 162 7.04 -10.75 -10.38
CA ILE A 162 7.06 -12.12 -9.84
C ILE A 162 8.50 -12.60 -9.81
N PHE A 163 8.97 -12.99 -8.64
CA PHE A 163 10.37 -13.36 -8.42
C PHE A 163 10.49 -14.53 -7.43
N ASP A 164 11.66 -15.16 -7.43
CA ASP A 164 12.01 -16.21 -6.46
C ASP A 164 12.09 -15.62 -5.05
N SER A 165 11.27 -16.11 -4.11
CA SER A 165 11.21 -15.58 -2.74
C SER A 165 12.49 -15.78 -1.96
N GLU A 166 13.29 -16.81 -2.29
CA GLU A 166 14.58 -17.08 -1.64
C GLU A 166 15.74 -16.32 -2.31
N ASN A 167 15.58 -15.95 -3.60
CA ASN A 167 16.62 -15.30 -4.41
C ASN A 167 16.13 -13.96 -5.00
N TRP A 168 15.55 -13.12 -4.17
CA TRP A 168 14.88 -11.86 -4.56
C TRP A 168 15.79 -10.83 -5.26
N MET A 169 17.13 -10.99 -5.18
CA MET A 169 18.12 -10.16 -5.90
C MET A 169 18.35 -10.59 -7.34
N GLU A 170 17.88 -11.77 -7.74
CA GLU A 170 17.94 -12.20 -9.14
C GLU A 170 16.89 -11.47 -9.99
N ALA A 171 17.07 -11.53 -11.31
CA ALA A 171 16.09 -10.97 -12.22
C ALA A 171 14.71 -11.63 -12.02
N PRO A 172 13.63 -10.85 -11.96
CA PRO A 172 12.29 -11.41 -11.81
C PRO A 172 11.90 -12.29 -12.99
N LEU A 173 11.04 -13.27 -12.75
CA LEU A 173 10.46 -14.11 -13.80
C LEU A 173 9.46 -13.33 -14.66
N VAL A 174 8.76 -12.38 -14.03
CA VAL A 174 7.83 -11.47 -14.67
C VAL A 174 8.08 -10.08 -14.12
N GLN A 175 8.15 -9.10 -15.01
CA GLN A 175 8.12 -7.68 -14.70
C GLN A 175 7.40 -6.98 -15.85
N GLU A 176 6.08 -6.88 -15.74
CA GLU A 176 5.23 -6.38 -16.80
C GLU A 176 4.34 -5.24 -16.32
N PHE A 177 4.27 -4.18 -17.12
CA PHE A 177 3.34 -3.10 -16.86
C PHE A 177 1.94 -3.49 -17.27
N CYS A 178 1.00 -3.40 -16.32
CA CYS A 178 -0.40 -3.76 -16.49
C CYS A 178 -1.29 -2.55 -16.27
N THR A 179 -2.42 -2.51 -16.98
CA THR A 179 -3.50 -1.55 -16.72
C THR A 179 -4.83 -2.28 -16.74
N ILE A 180 -5.64 -2.03 -15.73
CA ILE A 180 -7.00 -2.56 -15.62
C ILE A 180 -8.00 -1.43 -15.43
N TYR A 181 -9.25 -1.65 -15.86
CA TYR A 181 -10.34 -0.67 -15.81
C TYR A 181 -11.52 -1.25 -15.02
N PRO A 182 -11.51 -1.14 -13.68
CA PRO A 182 -12.48 -1.80 -12.81
C PRO A 182 -13.95 -1.42 -13.05
N THR A 183 -14.21 -0.23 -13.55
CA THR A 183 -15.56 0.28 -13.82
C THR A 183 -16.07 -0.03 -15.23
N GLY A 184 -15.32 -0.84 -16.02
CA GLY A 184 -15.66 -1.15 -17.42
C GLY A 184 -15.39 0.00 -18.39
N LYS A 185 -14.70 1.06 -17.96
CA LYS A 185 -14.18 2.12 -18.83
C LYS A 185 -12.96 1.64 -19.62
N ASN A 186 -12.30 2.51 -20.32
CA ASN A 186 -11.06 2.26 -21.06
C ASN A 186 -10.17 3.51 -21.01
N ALA A 187 -9.02 3.47 -21.67
CA ALA A 187 -8.06 4.58 -21.67
C ALA A 187 -8.64 5.93 -22.15
N GLU A 188 -9.65 5.90 -23.03
CA GLU A 188 -10.28 7.12 -23.56
C GLU A 188 -11.35 7.68 -22.64
N THR A 189 -11.98 6.84 -21.81
CA THR A 189 -13.16 7.17 -21.00
C THR A 189 -12.89 7.19 -19.51
N ALA A 190 -11.75 6.68 -19.05
CA ALA A 190 -11.33 6.75 -17.65
C ALA A 190 -11.16 8.22 -17.22
N ASN A 191 -11.63 8.55 -16.02
CA ASN A 191 -11.48 9.87 -15.46
C ASN A 191 -10.19 9.98 -14.66
N PHE A 192 -9.38 10.99 -14.97
CA PHE A 192 -8.17 11.34 -14.23
C PHE A 192 -8.41 12.66 -13.51
N PRO A 193 -8.82 12.65 -12.26
CA PRO A 193 -9.25 13.86 -11.57
C PRO A 193 -8.09 14.84 -11.39
N ALA A 194 -8.46 16.12 -11.37
CA ALA A 194 -7.56 17.15 -10.91
C ALA A 194 -7.43 17.02 -9.38
N ARG A 195 -6.21 17.21 -8.87
CA ARG A 195 -5.98 17.25 -7.43
C ARG A 195 -6.80 18.36 -6.77
N PRO A 196 -7.47 18.10 -5.64
CA PRO A 196 -8.02 19.16 -4.80
C PRO A 196 -6.89 20.11 -4.36
N GLN A 197 -7.12 21.42 -4.43
CA GLN A 197 -6.13 22.40 -3.98
C GLN A 197 -6.36 22.76 -2.52
N THR A 198 -5.29 22.75 -1.74
CA THR A 198 -5.32 23.16 -0.33
C THR A 198 -5.06 24.65 -0.20
N VAL A 199 -5.88 25.34 0.61
CA VAL A 199 -5.70 26.78 0.87
C VAL A 199 -4.39 26.97 1.66
N GLY A 200 -3.55 27.89 1.19
CA GLY A 200 -2.27 28.19 1.84
C GLY A 200 -1.13 27.27 1.40
N GLN A 201 -1.35 26.35 0.46
CA GLN A 201 -0.27 25.53 -0.11
C GLN A 201 0.89 26.37 -0.63
N VAL A 202 2.11 25.83 -0.54
CA VAL A 202 3.33 26.49 -0.95
C VAL A 202 3.98 25.70 -2.09
N VAL A 203 4.11 26.31 -3.27
CA VAL A 203 4.86 25.72 -4.38
C VAL A 203 6.36 25.90 -4.10
N VAL A 204 7.05 24.82 -3.78
CA VAL A 204 8.50 24.81 -3.53
C VAL A 204 9.27 24.87 -4.83
N ALA A 205 8.90 24.05 -5.80
CA ALA A 205 9.52 23.99 -7.11
C ALA A 205 8.52 23.56 -8.19
N GLU A 206 8.67 24.12 -9.38
CA GLU A 206 7.92 23.72 -10.57
C GLU A 206 8.75 24.06 -11.82
N ASP A 207 8.98 23.06 -12.67
CA ASP A 207 9.59 23.22 -13.99
C ASP A 207 8.91 22.30 -15.03
N GLU A 208 9.60 22.04 -16.13
CA GLU A 208 9.13 21.15 -17.20
C GLU A 208 9.12 19.66 -16.81
N ASN A 209 9.93 19.27 -15.81
CA ASN A 209 10.11 17.88 -15.40
C ASN A 209 9.23 17.52 -14.18
N ALA A 210 9.12 18.43 -13.21
CA ALA A 210 8.56 18.12 -11.92
C ALA A 210 7.83 19.31 -11.28
N ARG A 211 6.90 18.98 -10.37
CA ARG A 211 6.31 19.94 -9.45
C ARG A 211 6.35 19.35 -8.04
N PHE A 212 6.66 20.21 -7.06
CA PHE A 212 6.64 19.87 -5.65
C PHE A 212 5.96 20.97 -4.85
N VAL A 213 4.99 20.57 -4.04
CA VAL A 213 4.15 21.47 -3.25
C VAL A 213 4.09 20.99 -1.81
N ILE A 214 4.29 21.88 -0.84
CA ILE A 214 3.88 21.66 0.54
C ILE A 214 2.42 22.09 0.64
N GLU A 215 1.56 21.17 1.05
CA GLU A 215 0.13 21.42 1.14
C GLU A 215 -0.25 22.10 2.45
N TRP A 216 0.20 21.52 3.56
CA TRP A 216 -0.01 22.01 4.92
C TRP A 216 0.87 21.20 5.89
N ALA A 217 0.89 21.61 7.16
CA ALA A 217 1.56 20.87 8.21
C ALA A 217 0.61 20.63 9.37
N ASP A 218 0.64 19.41 9.94
CA ASP A 218 -0.04 19.07 11.19
C ASP A 218 0.90 19.24 12.35
N ALA A 219 0.61 20.24 13.17
CA ALA A 219 1.33 20.54 14.41
C ALA A 219 0.58 20.08 15.66
N GLU A 220 -0.61 19.48 15.52
CA GLU A 220 -1.50 19.17 16.65
C GLU A 220 -1.35 17.75 17.16
N ASP A 221 -0.83 16.82 16.36
CA ASP A 221 -0.58 15.46 16.80
C ASP A 221 0.49 15.44 17.91
N ALA A 222 0.23 14.65 18.97
CA ALA A 222 1.06 14.61 20.16
C ALA A 222 2.37 13.82 19.96
N SER A 223 2.43 12.93 18.99
CA SER A 223 3.57 12.04 18.70
C SER A 223 4.43 12.52 17.55
N GLU A 224 3.84 13.25 16.62
CA GLU A 224 4.46 13.59 15.34
C GLU A 224 4.18 15.05 14.95
N TYR A 225 5.10 15.59 14.14
CA TYR A 225 4.89 16.80 13.35
C TYR A 225 4.98 16.37 11.89
N THR A 226 3.90 16.52 11.14
CA THR A 226 3.81 15.98 9.79
C THR A 226 3.62 17.07 8.75
N VAL A 227 4.42 17.05 7.69
CA VAL A 227 4.30 17.93 6.53
C VAL A 227 3.71 17.13 5.37
N TYR A 228 2.53 17.51 4.92
CA TYR A 228 1.84 16.90 3.78
C TYR A 228 2.31 17.54 2.49
N VAL A 229 2.69 16.70 1.53
CA VAL A 229 3.29 17.14 0.28
C VAL A 229 2.60 16.50 -0.93
N TYR A 230 2.63 17.24 -2.04
CA TYR A 230 2.16 16.78 -3.33
C TYR A 230 3.27 16.89 -4.37
N MET A 231 3.39 15.86 -5.19
CA MET A 231 4.37 15.75 -6.27
C MET A 231 3.69 15.44 -7.59
N GLU A 232 4.27 15.95 -8.67
CA GLU A 232 3.85 15.67 -10.03
C GLU A 232 5.08 15.40 -10.90
N ASN A 233 5.15 14.20 -11.43
CA ASN A 233 6.16 13.80 -12.40
C ASN A 233 5.60 14.09 -13.81
N LYS A 234 6.21 15.03 -14.53
CA LYS A 234 5.83 15.46 -15.87
C LYS A 234 6.61 14.76 -16.98
N THR A 235 7.50 13.83 -16.61
CA THR A 235 8.40 13.13 -17.54
C THR A 235 7.86 11.73 -17.90
N ASP A 236 8.53 11.08 -18.83
CA ASP A 236 8.32 9.69 -19.26
C ASP A 236 9.19 8.68 -18.49
N ARG A 237 9.84 9.12 -17.37
CA ARG A 237 10.70 8.32 -16.49
C ARG A 237 10.16 8.30 -15.08
N ASN A 238 10.52 7.29 -14.29
CA ASN A 238 10.26 7.29 -12.86
C ASN A 238 11.18 8.30 -12.17
N LEU A 239 10.63 9.17 -11.33
CA LEU A 239 11.40 10.18 -10.60
C LEU A 239 11.38 9.89 -9.10
N MET A 240 12.54 10.03 -8.46
CA MET A 240 12.68 10.01 -7.01
C MET A 240 12.73 11.45 -6.50
N TYR A 241 11.87 11.76 -5.54
CA TYR A 241 11.85 13.00 -4.78
C TYR A 241 12.42 12.73 -3.40
N ALA A 242 13.33 13.57 -2.93
CA ALA A 242 13.90 13.43 -1.59
C ALA A 242 14.20 14.80 -0.97
N TRP A 243 14.19 14.83 0.36
CA TRP A 243 14.73 15.95 1.13
C TRP A 243 16.10 15.57 1.69
N ASP A 244 17.07 16.40 1.40
CA ASP A 244 18.43 16.29 1.92
C ASP A 244 18.76 17.50 2.81
N MET A 245 19.73 17.35 3.70
CA MET A 245 20.26 18.44 4.53
C MET A 245 19.15 19.14 5.31
N VAL A 246 18.26 18.39 5.93
CA VAL A 246 17.11 18.94 6.64
C VAL A 246 17.52 19.51 7.99
N SER A 247 17.02 20.71 8.31
CA SER A 247 17.12 21.29 9.66
C SER A 247 15.78 21.89 10.10
N VAL A 248 15.51 21.79 11.38
CA VAL A 248 14.38 22.47 12.04
C VAL A 248 14.94 23.46 13.04
N ASN A 249 14.57 24.75 12.92
CA ASN A 249 15.08 25.83 13.78
C ASN A 249 16.61 25.83 13.87
N ASP A 250 17.30 25.70 12.72
CA ASP A 250 18.76 25.63 12.57
C ASP A 250 19.43 24.36 13.18
N ILE A 251 18.65 23.38 13.63
CA ILE A 251 19.17 22.10 14.16
C ILE A 251 18.95 21.02 13.14
N MET A 252 20.03 20.31 12.75
CA MET A 252 19.95 19.19 11.80
C MET A 252 19.10 18.05 12.38
N VAL A 253 18.11 17.63 11.61
CA VAL A 253 17.25 16.47 11.87
C VAL A 253 17.09 15.70 10.57
N GLU A 254 16.79 14.41 10.65
CA GLU A 254 16.73 13.56 9.44
C GLU A 254 15.40 12.80 9.39
N PRO A 255 14.40 13.30 8.64
CA PRO A 255 13.11 12.62 8.51
C PRO A 255 13.18 11.37 7.61
N TYR A 256 14.33 11.06 6.99
CA TYR A 256 14.55 9.90 6.09
C TYR A 256 13.47 9.74 5.02
N TRP A 257 13.07 10.83 4.40
CA TRP A 257 12.00 10.81 3.42
C TRP A 257 12.53 10.79 1.98
N ALA A 258 12.01 9.83 1.21
CA ALA A 258 12.10 9.80 -0.24
C ALA A 258 10.88 9.09 -0.83
N THR A 259 10.40 9.57 -1.97
CA THR A 259 9.23 9.00 -2.65
C THR A 259 9.48 8.88 -4.14
N VAL A 260 9.11 7.73 -4.72
CA VAL A 260 9.18 7.52 -6.17
C VAL A 260 7.82 7.81 -6.79
N VAL A 261 7.81 8.61 -7.85
CA VAL A 261 6.62 8.92 -8.63
C VAL A 261 6.82 8.39 -10.04
N ALA A 262 5.98 7.46 -10.47
CA ALA A 262 6.06 6.85 -11.79
C ALA A 262 5.86 7.88 -12.91
N ALA A 263 6.30 7.54 -14.12
CA ALA A 263 6.21 8.37 -15.33
C ALA A 263 4.81 8.95 -15.54
N GLY A 264 4.70 10.28 -15.63
CA GLY A 264 3.44 11.01 -15.84
C GLY A 264 2.41 10.92 -14.72
N LYS A 265 2.81 10.44 -13.53
CA LYS A 265 1.91 10.26 -12.38
C LYS A 265 2.09 11.36 -11.33
N LYS A 266 1.18 11.38 -10.36
CA LYS A 266 1.12 12.30 -9.22
C LYS A 266 1.22 11.49 -7.93
N ALA A 267 1.69 12.12 -6.85
CA ALA A 267 1.70 11.48 -5.53
C ALA A 267 1.36 12.50 -4.44
N CYS A 268 0.69 12.03 -3.40
CA CYS A 268 0.63 12.68 -2.09
C CYS A 268 1.50 11.86 -1.14
N SER A 269 2.21 12.52 -0.23
CA SER A 269 3.05 11.86 0.74
C SER A 269 3.13 12.68 2.02
N GLU A 270 3.65 12.07 3.05
CA GLU A 270 3.84 12.63 4.38
C GLU A 270 5.32 12.62 4.74
N ILE A 271 5.80 13.73 5.30
CA ILE A 271 7.14 13.85 5.84
C ILE A 271 7.02 14.09 7.33
N THR A 272 7.41 13.09 8.10
CA THR A 272 7.12 13.04 9.54
C THR A 272 8.37 13.23 10.37
N PHE A 273 8.27 14.11 11.35
CA PHE A 273 9.27 14.36 12.39
C PHE A 273 8.73 13.86 13.74
N GLN A 274 9.43 12.95 14.36
CA GLN A 274 9.03 12.43 15.66
C GLN A 274 9.20 13.52 16.74
N ARG A 275 8.14 13.83 17.49
CA ARG A 275 8.22 14.89 18.53
C ARG A 275 9.20 14.57 19.64
N ALA A 276 9.41 13.29 19.93
CA ALA A 276 10.42 12.88 20.89
C ALA A 276 11.83 13.30 20.43
N GLU A 277 12.15 13.10 19.15
CA GLU A 277 13.43 13.49 18.57
C GLU A 277 13.58 15.02 18.51
N LEU A 278 12.52 15.74 18.14
CA LEU A 278 12.52 17.21 18.18
C LEU A 278 12.79 17.72 19.61
N ALA A 279 12.12 17.14 20.62
CA ALA A 279 12.29 17.52 22.03
C ALA A 279 13.69 17.20 22.57
N GLU A 280 14.29 16.06 22.21
CA GLU A 280 15.68 15.72 22.55
C GLU A 280 16.67 16.74 22.01
N ASN A 281 16.37 17.36 20.87
CA ASN A 281 17.13 18.46 20.28
C ASN A 281 16.73 19.84 20.79
N GLY A 282 15.83 19.93 21.79
CA GLY A 282 15.38 21.20 22.39
C GLY A 282 14.38 21.98 21.52
N ILE A 283 13.76 21.33 20.52
CA ILE A 283 12.78 21.93 19.62
C ILE A 283 11.38 21.67 20.19
N GLU A 284 10.79 22.67 20.84
CA GLU A 284 9.42 22.61 21.38
C GLU A 284 8.38 23.02 20.33
N THR A 285 8.75 23.95 19.45
CA THR A 285 7.88 24.48 18.38
C THR A 285 8.68 24.55 17.09
N VAL A 286 8.06 24.11 15.98
CA VAL A 286 8.65 24.22 14.65
C VAL A 286 8.37 25.62 14.09
N GLU A 287 9.40 26.45 13.98
CA GLU A 287 9.31 27.81 13.42
C GLU A 287 9.71 27.85 11.95
N ASN A 288 10.69 27.03 11.59
CA ASN A 288 11.12 26.87 10.19
C ASN A 288 11.67 25.46 9.96
N ILE A 289 11.56 25.00 8.72
CA ILE A 289 12.18 23.79 8.20
C ILE A 289 12.98 24.18 6.95
N GLU A 290 14.28 23.96 7.00
CA GLU A 290 15.17 24.16 5.87
C GLU A 290 15.55 22.81 5.27
N PHE A 291 15.56 22.70 3.95
CA PHE A 291 15.89 21.47 3.25
C PHE A 291 16.39 21.74 1.84
N ASN A 292 17.10 20.78 1.27
CA ASN A 292 17.41 20.71 -0.14
C ASN A 292 16.49 19.66 -0.79
N LEU A 293 15.52 20.12 -1.60
CA LEU A 293 14.71 19.23 -2.43
C LEU A 293 15.55 18.75 -3.61
N THR A 294 15.65 17.43 -3.76
CA THR A 294 16.27 16.79 -4.94
C THR A 294 15.23 15.96 -5.69
N VAL A 295 15.30 16.02 -7.02
CA VAL A 295 14.51 15.18 -7.92
C VAL A 295 15.47 14.55 -8.93
N SER A 296 15.52 13.23 -8.97
CA SER A 296 16.43 12.47 -9.83
C SER A 296 15.69 11.38 -10.60
N ASP A 297 16.30 10.91 -11.69
CA ASP A 297 15.85 9.71 -12.40
C ASP A 297 16.06 8.50 -11.48
N TYR A 298 14.97 7.81 -11.14
CA TYR A 298 15.01 6.69 -10.20
C TYR A 298 15.82 5.50 -10.74
N ASP A 299 15.69 5.22 -12.04
CA ASP A 299 16.33 4.08 -12.68
C ASP A 299 17.80 4.40 -13.08
N ASN A 300 18.16 5.70 -13.17
CA ASN A 300 19.47 6.18 -13.60
C ASN A 300 19.97 7.34 -12.71
N TRP A 301 19.90 7.18 -11.42
CA TRP A 301 20.24 8.18 -10.40
C TRP A 301 21.68 8.73 -10.52
N GLU A 302 22.60 7.97 -11.12
CA GLU A 302 23.98 8.37 -11.40
C GLU A 302 24.10 9.53 -12.38
N ASN A 303 23.05 9.83 -13.16
CA ASN A 303 23.02 10.97 -14.08
C ASN A 303 22.87 12.33 -13.36
N GLY A 304 22.69 12.30 -12.01
CA GLY A 304 22.51 13.48 -11.18
C GLY A 304 21.06 13.96 -11.11
N ASN A 305 20.86 15.08 -10.41
CA ASN A 305 19.54 15.63 -10.18
C ASN A 305 19.00 16.37 -11.41
N LEU A 306 17.74 16.14 -11.73
CA LEU A 306 16.97 16.91 -12.73
C LEU A 306 16.53 18.25 -12.16
N LEU A 307 16.22 18.27 -10.86
CA LEU A 307 15.87 19.47 -10.11
C LEU A 307 16.58 19.42 -8.76
N GLU A 308 17.13 20.57 -8.34
CA GLU A 308 17.68 20.77 -7.00
C GLU A 308 17.28 22.15 -6.50
N LYS A 309 16.71 22.21 -5.28
CA LYS A 309 16.18 23.44 -4.72
C LYS A 309 16.35 23.51 -3.21
N ASN A 310 17.16 24.45 -2.74
CA ASN A 310 17.17 24.84 -1.33
C ASN A 310 15.92 25.65 -1.01
N PHE A 311 15.24 25.32 0.08
CA PHE A 311 14.01 25.96 0.49
C PHE A 311 13.92 26.08 2.00
N THR A 312 13.23 27.13 2.47
CA THR A 312 12.87 27.32 3.88
C THR A 312 11.34 27.42 3.94
N TYR A 313 10.73 26.44 4.57
CA TYR A 313 9.31 26.43 4.89
C TYR A 313 9.07 27.06 6.27
N ARG A 314 8.07 27.93 6.36
CA ARG A 314 7.57 28.51 7.63
C ARG A 314 6.10 28.19 7.72
N PRO A 315 5.71 27.27 8.65
CA PRO A 315 4.33 26.84 8.83
C PRO A 315 3.38 27.95 9.26
#